data_4f88a753386913a6354a1a385ff88436
#
_entry.id   4f88a753386913a6354a1a385ff88436
#
_cell.length_a   1.000
_cell.length_b   1.000
_cell.length_c   1.000
_cell.angle_alpha   90.00
_cell.angle_beta   90.00
_cell.angle_gamma   90.00
#
_symmetry.space_group_name_H-M   'P 1'
#
loop_
_entity.id
_entity.type
_entity.pdbx_description
1 polymer ?
#
loop_
_entity_poly.entity_id
_entity_poly.type
_entity_poly.pdbx_seq_one_letter_code
_entity_poly.pdbx_strand_id
1 'polypeptide(L)'
;MFTTSKRIALSENAEHIVTKDSAGNTLTGEKNYRLHLSPDIPASNFWSVIVYSNETHLIIHTDQSWPSVYSSSKKLIVNQDGSVDIWFGPKAPAGKEGNWIKTIPGKEWNMILRLYEPMEAWVNGTWKPGEIEEMK
;
A
#
# COMPACT_ATOMS: atom_id res chain seq x y z
N MET A 1 8.51 9.81 19.84
CA MET A 1 8.52 9.79 18.40
C MET A 1 7.19 9.29 17.81
N PHE A 2 6.71 9.94 16.78
CA PHE A 2 5.49 9.50 16.15
C PHE A 2 5.71 8.40 15.19
N THR A 3 4.77 7.48 15.13
CA THR A 3 4.72 6.54 14.03
C THR A 3 3.72 7.04 13.00
N THR A 4 4.09 6.98 11.72
CA THR A 4 3.20 7.35 10.63
C THR A 4 2.34 6.18 10.20
N SER A 5 2.50 5.04 10.86
CA SER A 5 1.78 3.83 10.54
C SER A 5 1.33 3.16 11.82
N LYS A 6 0.33 2.31 11.70
CA LYS A 6 -0.23 1.58 12.83
C LYS A 6 -0.45 0.14 12.43
N ARG A 7 0.05 -0.79 13.27
CA ARG A 7 -0.18 -2.22 13.09
C ARG A 7 -1.30 -2.67 14.01
N ILE A 8 -2.29 -3.31 13.42
CA ILE A 8 -3.42 -3.85 14.15
C ILE A 8 -3.50 -5.32 13.79
N ALA A 9 -3.39 -6.18 14.80
CA ALA A 9 -3.53 -7.62 14.61
C ALA A 9 -4.86 -8.08 15.18
N LEU A 10 -5.70 -8.62 14.32
CA LEU A 10 -6.96 -9.25 14.70
C LEU A 10 -6.79 -10.75 14.55
N SER A 11 -7.76 -11.53 15.05
CA SER A 11 -7.65 -12.99 15.03
C SER A 11 -7.43 -13.56 13.63
N GLU A 12 -8.03 -12.94 12.61
CA GLU A 12 -7.96 -13.43 11.23
C GLU A 12 -7.31 -12.47 10.26
N ASN A 13 -7.14 -11.21 10.64
CA ASN A 13 -6.63 -10.16 9.77
C ASN A 13 -5.65 -9.27 10.50
N ALA A 14 -4.71 -8.70 9.76
CA ALA A 14 -3.85 -7.63 10.26
C ALA A 14 -3.97 -6.44 9.32
N GLU A 15 -3.87 -5.24 9.87
CA GLU A 15 -3.92 -4.00 9.10
C GLU A 15 -2.74 -3.11 9.44
N HIS A 16 -2.19 -2.49 8.39
CA HIS A 16 -1.11 -1.52 8.53
C HIS A 16 -1.55 -0.26 7.81
N ILE A 17 -1.83 0.79 8.59
CA ILE A 17 -2.38 2.05 8.07
C ILE A 17 -1.25 3.06 7.94
N VAL A 18 -1.10 3.66 6.76
CA VAL A 18 -0.07 4.65 6.49
C VAL A 18 -0.73 5.94 6.02
N THR A 19 -0.44 7.04 6.74
CA THR A 19 -1.02 8.35 6.46
C THR A 19 0.03 9.37 6.00
N LYS A 20 1.32 9.03 6.12
CA LYS A 20 2.41 9.95 5.78
C LYS A 20 3.51 9.20 5.05
N ASP A 21 4.32 9.95 4.29
CA ASP A 21 5.45 9.38 3.60
C ASP A 21 6.65 9.23 4.55
N SER A 22 7.76 8.71 4.03
CA SER A 22 8.97 8.45 4.82
C SER A 22 9.59 9.73 5.41
N ALA A 23 9.28 10.88 4.85
CA ALA A 23 9.76 12.17 5.34
C ALA A 23 8.80 12.82 6.35
N GLY A 24 7.66 12.17 6.63
CA GLY A 24 6.68 12.69 7.58
C GLY A 24 5.65 13.63 6.98
N ASN A 25 5.57 13.72 5.66
CA ASN A 25 4.61 14.58 4.98
C ASN A 25 3.34 13.81 4.64
N THR A 26 2.20 14.50 4.71
CA THR A 26 0.91 13.91 4.35
C THR A 26 0.94 13.48 2.88
N LEU A 27 0.34 12.34 2.59
CA LEU A 27 0.28 11.82 1.24
C LEU A 27 -0.72 12.62 0.41
N THR A 28 -0.28 13.11 -0.74
CA THR A 28 -1.11 13.96 -1.61
C THR A 28 -1.18 13.38 -3.02
N GLY A 29 -2.30 13.64 -3.70
CA GLY A 29 -2.60 12.96 -4.96
C GLY A 29 -1.85 13.47 -6.18
N GLU A 30 -1.21 14.63 -6.09
CA GLU A 30 -0.44 15.18 -7.23
C GLU A 30 0.98 14.62 -7.29
N LYS A 31 1.45 13.98 -6.22
CA LYS A 31 2.80 13.43 -6.15
C LYS A 31 2.80 11.94 -6.47
N ASN A 32 3.98 11.45 -6.81
CA ASN A 32 4.19 10.02 -7.09
C ASN A 32 4.92 9.38 -5.93
N TYR A 33 4.48 8.18 -5.55
CA TYR A 33 5.07 7.47 -4.42
C TYR A 33 5.28 6.01 -4.76
N ARG A 34 6.16 5.37 -4.00
CA ARG A 34 6.42 3.94 -4.09
C ARG A 34 6.40 3.31 -2.71
N LEU A 35 5.77 2.15 -2.59
CA LEU A 35 5.81 1.29 -1.42
C LEU A 35 6.51 0.00 -1.81
N HIS A 36 7.58 -0.34 -1.09
CA HIS A 36 8.29 -1.59 -1.33
C HIS A 36 7.89 -2.63 -0.27
N LEU A 37 7.44 -3.78 -0.72
CA LEU A 37 7.11 -4.90 0.15
C LEU A 37 8.17 -5.98 -0.06
N SER A 38 8.95 -6.25 0.99
CA SER A 38 10.00 -7.26 0.94
C SER A 38 9.43 -8.64 0.63
N PRO A 39 10.27 -9.57 0.14
CA PRO A 39 9.80 -10.93 -0.15
C PRO A 39 9.21 -11.60 1.09
N ASP A 40 8.46 -12.67 0.85
CA ASP A 40 7.84 -13.47 1.91
C ASP A 40 6.81 -12.69 2.72
N ILE A 41 5.95 -11.96 2.02
CA ILE A 41 4.86 -11.21 2.64
C ILE A 41 4.05 -12.16 3.52
N PRO A 42 3.93 -11.88 4.84
CA PRO A 42 3.41 -12.85 5.81
C PRO A 42 1.89 -12.91 5.87
N ALA A 43 1.28 -13.23 4.74
CA ALA A 43 -0.14 -13.49 4.66
C ALA A 43 -0.33 -14.86 4.01
N SER A 44 -0.86 -15.82 4.75
CA SER A 44 -0.97 -17.19 4.24
C SER A 44 -2.03 -17.34 3.17
N ASN A 45 -2.99 -16.43 3.13
CA ASN A 45 -4.11 -16.52 2.20
C ASN A 45 -4.10 -15.39 1.18
N PHE A 46 -4.07 -14.14 1.64
CA PHE A 46 -4.30 -12.99 0.77
C PHE A 46 -3.79 -11.71 1.41
N TRP A 47 -3.29 -10.78 0.61
CA TRP A 47 -3.00 -9.43 1.07
C TRP A 47 -3.51 -8.43 0.05
N SER A 48 -3.80 -7.21 0.51
CA SER A 48 -4.23 -6.13 -0.36
C SER A 48 -3.74 -4.78 0.14
N VAL A 49 -3.52 -3.87 -0.81
CA VAL A 49 -3.22 -2.46 -0.54
C VAL A 49 -4.33 -1.65 -1.19
N ILE A 50 -5.02 -0.84 -0.40
CA ILE A 50 -6.14 -0.03 -0.87
C ILE A 50 -5.93 1.41 -0.43
N VAL A 51 -6.28 2.37 -1.30
CA VAL A 51 -6.16 3.80 -1.03
C VAL A 51 -7.52 4.37 -0.62
N TYR A 52 -7.50 5.17 0.43
CA TYR A 52 -8.71 5.82 0.98
C TYR A 52 -8.55 7.33 0.94
N SER A 53 -9.66 8.03 0.79
CA SER A 53 -9.71 9.49 0.84
C SER A 53 -9.61 9.96 2.30
N ASN A 54 -8.74 10.94 2.58
CA ASN A 54 -8.70 11.56 3.91
C ASN A 54 -9.97 12.36 4.19
N GLU A 55 -10.60 12.87 3.15
CA GLU A 55 -11.79 13.70 3.29
C GLU A 55 -13.03 12.90 3.65
N THR A 56 -13.25 11.79 2.95
CA THR A 56 -14.47 10.99 3.13
C THR A 56 -14.25 9.75 3.98
N HIS A 57 -13.00 9.33 4.16
CA HIS A 57 -12.63 8.06 4.81
C HIS A 57 -13.16 6.82 4.06
N LEU A 58 -13.57 7.02 2.81
CA LEU A 58 -14.01 5.94 1.94
C LEU A 58 -12.93 5.63 0.91
N ILE A 59 -13.05 4.48 0.25
CA ILE A 59 -12.14 4.11 -0.83
C ILE A 59 -12.13 5.23 -1.86
N ILE A 60 -10.93 5.59 -2.32
CA ILE A 60 -10.78 6.67 -3.28
C ILE A 60 -11.54 6.35 -4.57
N HIS A 61 -12.19 7.37 -5.12
CA HIS A 61 -13.00 7.21 -6.32
C HIS A 61 -12.34 7.93 -7.50
N THR A 62 -11.89 7.16 -8.48
CA THR A 62 -11.26 7.68 -9.70
C THR A 62 -11.82 6.92 -10.90
N ASP A 63 -11.29 7.20 -12.08
CA ASP A 63 -11.65 6.41 -13.26
C ASP A 63 -10.98 5.03 -13.29
N GLN A 64 -10.12 4.75 -12.32
CA GLN A 64 -9.58 3.40 -12.12
C GLN A 64 -10.67 2.57 -11.45
N SER A 65 -11.11 1.50 -12.11
CA SER A 65 -12.27 0.75 -11.61
C SER A 65 -12.02 0.02 -10.30
N TRP A 66 -10.75 -0.28 -9.99
CA TRP A 66 -10.40 -0.96 -8.74
C TRP A 66 -9.13 -0.36 -8.16
N PRO A 67 -9.24 0.54 -7.16
CA PRO A 67 -8.07 1.25 -6.61
C PRO A 67 -7.34 0.41 -5.58
N SER A 68 -6.87 -0.75 -5.99
CA SER A 68 -6.22 -1.71 -5.11
C SER A 68 -5.18 -2.52 -5.86
N VAL A 69 -4.12 -2.87 -5.14
CA VAL A 69 -3.16 -3.88 -5.59
C VAL A 69 -3.26 -5.04 -4.61
N TYR A 70 -3.46 -6.25 -5.10
CA TYR A 70 -3.72 -7.39 -4.23
C TYR A 70 -3.06 -8.66 -4.76
N SER A 71 -2.81 -9.60 -3.85
CA SER A 71 -1.98 -10.78 -4.11
C SER A 71 -2.52 -11.71 -5.18
N SER A 72 -3.83 -11.78 -5.35
CA SER A 72 -4.45 -12.68 -6.33
C SER A 72 -4.70 -12.03 -7.69
N SER A 73 -4.26 -10.77 -7.88
CA SER A 73 -4.44 -10.08 -9.14
C SER A 73 -3.60 -10.73 -10.24
N LYS A 74 -4.21 -10.96 -11.39
CA LYS A 74 -3.48 -11.50 -12.54
C LYS A 74 -2.50 -10.48 -13.14
N LYS A 75 -2.67 -9.21 -12.78
CA LYS A 75 -1.81 -8.13 -13.28
C LYS A 75 -0.66 -7.82 -12.32
N LEU A 76 -0.62 -8.47 -11.17
CA LEU A 76 0.41 -8.20 -10.17
C LEU A 76 1.80 -8.49 -10.73
N ILE A 77 2.69 -7.52 -10.57
CA ILE A 77 4.08 -7.63 -10.99
C ILE A 77 4.91 -7.96 -9.76
N VAL A 78 5.56 -9.10 -9.77
CA VAL A 78 6.44 -9.54 -8.68
C VAL A 78 7.87 -9.45 -9.17
N ASN A 79 8.73 -8.84 -8.37
CA ASN A 79 10.14 -8.71 -8.71
C ASN A 79 10.84 -10.07 -8.66
N GLN A 80 12.02 -10.14 -9.28
CA GLN A 80 12.75 -11.41 -9.38
C GLN A 80 13.05 -12.03 -8.02
N ASP A 81 13.27 -11.20 -6.99
CA ASP A 81 13.56 -11.67 -5.64
C ASP A 81 12.31 -11.99 -4.83
N GLY A 82 11.12 -11.84 -5.42
CA GLY A 82 9.86 -12.09 -4.73
C GLY A 82 9.25 -10.85 -4.06
N SER A 83 9.95 -9.72 -4.09
CA SER A 83 9.42 -8.48 -3.54
C SER A 83 8.40 -7.86 -4.49
N VAL A 84 7.62 -6.90 -3.99
CA VAL A 84 6.60 -6.20 -4.76
C VAL A 84 6.74 -4.71 -4.52
N ASP A 85 6.78 -3.94 -5.61
CA ASP A 85 6.72 -2.47 -5.52
C ASP A 85 5.34 -2.02 -5.95
N ILE A 86 4.74 -1.14 -5.16
CA ILE A 86 3.42 -0.58 -5.43
C ILE A 86 3.57 0.91 -5.63
N TRP A 87 2.94 1.42 -6.68
CA TRP A 87 3.07 2.81 -7.10
C TRP A 87 1.76 3.55 -6.88
N PHE A 88 1.88 4.81 -6.44
CA PHE A 88 0.73 5.68 -6.22
C PHE A 88 0.98 7.00 -6.93
N GLY A 89 0.00 7.51 -7.62
CA GLY A 89 0.16 8.79 -8.32
C GLY A 89 -0.94 9.01 -9.33
N PRO A 90 -0.98 10.22 -9.94
CA PRO A 90 -2.02 10.53 -10.92
C PRO A 90 -1.84 9.80 -12.24
N LYS A 91 -0.63 9.29 -12.50
CA LYS A 91 -0.33 8.53 -13.72
C LYS A 91 0.49 7.31 -13.37
N ALA A 92 0.26 6.23 -14.10
CA ALA A 92 1.02 5.00 -13.90
C ALA A 92 2.44 5.17 -14.47
N PRO A 93 3.47 4.70 -13.74
CA PRO A 93 4.79 4.58 -14.33
C PRO A 93 4.74 3.57 -15.47
N ALA A 94 5.52 3.82 -16.53
CA ALA A 94 5.51 2.96 -17.71
C ALA A 94 5.83 1.51 -17.33
N GLY A 95 4.97 0.59 -17.75
CA GLY A 95 5.15 -0.83 -17.49
C GLY A 95 4.77 -1.28 -16.09
N LYS A 96 4.23 -0.38 -15.25
CA LYS A 96 3.88 -0.69 -13.86
C LYS A 96 2.38 -0.61 -13.58
N GLU A 97 1.57 -0.57 -14.61
CA GLU A 97 0.13 -0.39 -14.45
C GLU A 97 -0.53 -1.42 -13.54
N GLY A 98 -0.01 -2.64 -13.52
CA GLY A 98 -0.56 -3.70 -12.67
C GLY A 98 -0.34 -3.48 -11.17
N ASN A 99 0.64 -2.65 -10.82
CA ASN A 99 0.99 -2.35 -9.42
C ASN A 99 0.77 -0.88 -9.08
N TRP A 100 -0.12 -0.22 -9.78
CA TRP A 100 -0.34 1.21 -9.62
C TRP A 100 -1.76 1.49 -9.13
N ILE A 101 -1.88 2.44 -8.20
CA ILE A 101 -3.16 2.94 -7.73
C ILE A 101 -3.22 4.43 -8.03
N LYS A 102 -4.26 4.84 -8.75
CA LYS A 102 -4.44 6.23 -9.16
C LYS A 102 -4.87 7.09 -7.98
N THR A 103 -4.25 8.27 -7.85
CA THR A 103 -4.61 9.26 -6.85
C THR A 103 -5.14 10.51 -7.54
N ILE A 104 -5.75 11.41 -6.75
CA ILE A 104 -6.42 12.61 -7.29
C ILE A 104 -5.61 13.85 -6.91
N PRO A 105 -5.08 14.61 -7.89
CA PRO A 105 -4.34 15.84 -7.57
C PRO A 105 -5.15 16.76 -6.67
N GLY A 106 -4.52 17.34 -5.66
CA GLY A 106 -5.17 18.23 -4.72
C GLY A 106 -5.92 17.53 -3.59
N LYS A 107 -5.94 16.20 -3.57
CA LYS A 107 -6.63 15.44 -2.54
C LYS A 107 -5.64 14.62 -1.72
N GLU A 108 -5.77 14.68 -0.40
CA GLU A 108 -4.95 13.88 0.49
C GLU A 108 -5.54 12.48 0.64
N TRP A 109 -4.65 11.51 0.82
CA TRP A 109 -5.07 10.13 0.90
C TRP A 109 -4.25 9.36 1.93
N ASN A 110 -4.71 8.16 2.25
CA ASN A 110 -4.01 7.23 3.11
C ASN A 110 -4.16 5.83 2.53
N MET A 111 -3.38 4.90 3.04
CA MET A 111 -3.32 3.55 2.51
C MET A 111 -3.48 2.56 3.64
N ILE A 112 -4.14 1.44 3.36
CA ILE A 112 -4.22 0.32 4.29
C ILE A 112 -3.70 -0.93 3.59
N LEU A 113 -2.67 -1.53 4.20
CA LEU A 113 -2.20 -2.86 3.82
C LEU A 113 -2.92 -3.85 4.73
N ARG A 114 -3.65 -4.80 4.14
CA ARG A 114 -4.34 -5.85 4.89
C ARG A 114 -3.70 -7.19 4.61
N LEU A 115 -3.45 -7.93 5.69
CA LEU A 115 -2.94 -9.29 5.62
C LEU A 115 -4.01 -10.22 6.16
N TYR A 116 -4.47 -11.13 5.32
CA TYR A 116 -5.49 -12.11 5.71
C TYR A 116 -4.77 -13.37 6.16
N GLU A 117 -5.12 -13.85 7.35
CA GLU A 117 -4.43 -14.94 8.04
C GLU A 117 -2.93 -14.62 8.17
N PRO A 118 -2.58 -13.57 8.94
CA PRO A 118 -1.20 -13.15 9.07
C PRO A 118 -0.34 -14.25 9.69
N MET A 119 0.87 -14.37 9.15
CA MET A 119 1.84 -15.38 9.59
C MET A 119 2.68 -14.82 10.72
N GLU A 120 3.44 -15.71 11.35
CA GLU A 120 4.25 -15.39 12.51
C GLU A 120 5.20 -14.21 12.29
N ALA A 121 5.77 -14.09 11.09
CA ALA A 121 6.69 -13.01 10.78
C ALA A 121 6.06 -11.62 10.92
N TRP A 122 4.75 -11.51 10.71
CA TRP A 122 4.03 -10.27 10.98
C TRP A 122 3.85 -10.06 12.47
N VAL A 123 3.41 -11.10 13.17
CA VAL A 123 3.07 -11.02 14.59
C VAL A 123 4.32 -10.69 15.42
N ASN A 124 5.45 -11.32 15.13
CA ASN A 124 6.68 -11.09 15.89
C ASN A 124 7.52 -9.93 15.36
N GLY A 125 7.08 -9.28 14.27
CA GLY A 125 7.74 -8.09 13.76
C GLY A 125 9.01 -8.34 12.96
N THR A 126 9.31 -9.57 12.57
CA THR A 126 10.50 -9.86 11.75
C THR A 126 10.31 -9.43 10.31
N TRP A 127 9.07 -9.37 9.82
CA TRP A 127 8.75 -8.79 8.54
C TRP A 127 8.01 -7.47 8.76
N LYS A 128 8.45 -6.42 8.08
CA LYS A 128 7.79 -5.10 8.14
C LYS A 128 7.65 -4.56 6.73
N PRO A 129 6.52 -3.93 6.42
CA PRO A 129 6.39 -3.24 5.13
C PRO A 129 7.35 -2.06 5.08
N GLY A 130 7.80 -1.71 3.89
CA GLY A 130 8.56 -0.50 3.70
C GLY A 130 7.73 0.74 3.94
N GLU A 131 8.37 1.89 3.99
CA GLU A 131 7.66 3.15 4.08
C GLU A 131 7.28 3.62 2.68
N ILE A 132 6.27 4.47 2.60
CA ILE A 132 5.87 5.09 1.33
C ILE A 132 6.83 6.23 1.06
N GLU A 133 7.55 6.13 -0.05
CA GLU A 133 8.56 7.12 -0.43
C GLU A 133 8.10 7.95 -1.61
N GLU A 134 8.28 9.27 -1.50
CA GLU A 134 7.99 10.15 -2.63
C GLU A 134 9.04 9.95 -3.71
N MET A 135 8.60 9.74 -4.94
CA MET A 135 9.46 9.56 -6.10
C MET A 135 9.51 10.86 -6.89
N LYS A 136 10.71 11.33 -7.19
CA LYS A 136 10.88 12.59 -7.89
C LYS A 136 11.19 12.40 -9.35
#